data_0cf1bd4f0a926c9ac4b2488346dfd961
#
_entry.id   0cf1bd4f0a926c9ac4b2488346dfd961
#
_cell.length_a   1.000
_cell.length_b   1.000
_cell.length_c   1.000
_cell.angle_alpha   90.00
_cell.angle_beta   90.00
_cell.angle_gamma   90.00
#
_symmetry.space_group_name_H-M   'P 1'
#
loop_
_entity.id
_entity.type
_entity.pdbx_description
1 polymer ?
#
loop_
_entity_poly.entity_id
_entity_poly.type
_entity_poly.pdbx_seq_one_letter_code
_entity_poly.pdbx_strand_id
1 'polypeptide(L)'
;MGYRLLVFANGPIRSFTIPNFFMLKYLVFAYVGSVLYNVVFFQLELNYGMYSNLDYVFNVWLYSSLGIVLIPLGMLIANLFFKFDNNSLNEKFFSKPLKTFNVNLGVLLSIIIILLVSSFSLYIYRSIIGELPIIHVFSGTNEAVLALMRSDAGNNFSGKLHWFKFLIGASSKFMLIILFFNKRRNFIWKFLFSICLFYVLFISVMNLNKAPIIDLILLLFVSGIIQKKKINLKLIFGLSITVFFLLIMMYVFFMGQADKNIIAIFKIIFHRVFVSQIVPFYWYQDMQSSIGFLMGSSFPNPGGFLPFENFQITTKAFNHAFPAKVSTGLVGSLPTVFYADWWANFGAFGAIFSMLLLGFILQFLDLIFKSYVSINKSIIPIAYYVYLMFFMSKYVGTSYVGILFDFEFVLISILAVILYFISIFKFNSIK
;
A
#
# COMPACT_ATOMS: atom_id res chain seq x y z
N MET A 1 -21.74 -10.96 11.45
CA MET A 1 -21.40 -12.16 10.64
C MET A 1 -19.96 -12.08 10.16
N GLY A 2 -19.53 -11.11 9.42
CA GLY A 2 -18.18 -11.02 8.83
C GLY A 2 -17.03 -11.14 9.84
N TYR A 3 -17.09 -10.48 11.00
CA TYR A 3 -16.08 -10.62 12.04
C TYR A 3 -15.94 -12.06 12.56
N ARG A 4 -17.05 -12.77 12.76
CA ARG A 4 -17.01 -14.18 13.19
C ARG A 4 -16.38 -15.06 12.11
N LEU A 5 -16.69 -14.82 10.84
CA LEU A 5 -16.06 -15.52 9.72
C LEU A 5 -14.55 -15.25 9.66
N LEU A 6 -14.13 -13.99 9.84
CA LEU A 6 -12.71 -13.63 9.88
C LEU A 6 -11.97 -14.33 11.02
N VAL A 7 -12.57 -14.32 12.23
CA VAL A 7 -11.96 -14.99 13.40
C VAL A 7 -11.87 -16.50 13.17
N PHE A 8 -12.88 -17.10 12.57
CA PHE A 8 -12.89 -18.53 12.26
C PHE A 8 -11.86 -18.87 11.17
N ALA A 9 -11.73 -18.01 10.15
CA ALA A 9 -10.78 -18.21 9.04
C ALA A 9 -9.33 -17.99 9.44
N ASN A 10 -9.03 -16.96 10.22
CA ASN A 10 -7.64 -16.50 10.44
C ASN A 10 -7.30 -16.16 11.90
N GLY A 11 -8.20 -16.42 12.82
CA GLY A 11 -8.02 -16.05 14.23
C GLY A 11 -8.37 -14.58 14.52
N PRO A 12 -8.23 -14.16 15.78
CA PRO A 12 -8.69 -12.83 16.20
C PRO A 12 -7.89 -11.73 15.47
N ILE A 13 -8.56 -10.59 15.23
CA ILE A 13 -7.95 -9.43 14.54
C ILE A 13 -6.69 -8.91 15.24
N ARG A 14 -6.50 -9.25 16.52
CA ARG A 14 -5.28 -8.94 17.29
C ARG A 14 -4.05 -9.73 16.84
N SER A 15 -4.23 -10.84 16.14
CA SER A 15 -3.12 -11.49 15.45
C SER A 15 -2.81 -10.70 14.19
N PHE A 16 -1.68 -10.00 14.16
CA PHE A 16 -1.24 -9.23 12.99
C PHE A 16 -0.72 -10.18 11.90
N THR A 17 -1.65 -10.61 11.07
CA THR A 17 -1.42 -11.47 9.90
C THR A 17 -1.67 -10.69 8.62
N ILE A 18 -1.24 -11.21 7.46
CA ILE A 18 -1.51 -10.58 6.16
C ILE A 18 -3.02 -10.31 5.98
N PRO A 19 -3.92 -11.31 6.15
CA PRO A 19 -5.36 -11.10 6.00
C PRO A 19 -5.93 -10.11 7.02
N ASN A 20 -5.53 -10.21 8.29
CA ASN A 20 -6.07 -9.32 9.33
C ASN A 20 -5.64 -7.86 9.12
N PHE A 21 -4.40 -7.63 8.66
CA PHE A 21 -3.92 -6.28 8.35
C PHE A 21 -4.65 -5.71 7.12
N PHE A 22 -4.87 -6.53 6.09
CA PHE A 22 -5.69 -6.16 4.95
C PHE A 22 -7.12 -5.80 5.36
N MET A 23 -7.78 -6.68 6.14
CA MET A 23 -9.16 -6.45 6.59
C MET A 23 -9.30 -5.21 7.47
N LEU A 24 -8.30 -4.91 8.31
CA LEU A 24 -8.28 -3.67 9.09
C LEU A 24 -8.27 -2.44 8.18
N LYS A 25 -7.39 -2.41 7.17
CA LYS A 25 -7.38 -1.33 6.17
C LYS A 25 -8.68 -1.28 5.37
N TYR A 26 -9.20 -2.43 4.97
CA TYR A 26 -10.47 -2.52 4.25
C TYR A 26 -11.64 -1.92 5.05
N LEU A 27 -11.75 -2.27 6.32
CA LEU A 27 -12.78 -1.73 7.21
C LEU A 27 -12.70 -0.21 7.34
N VAL A 28 -11.48 0.32 7.48
CA VAL A 28 -11.26 1.77 7.65
C VAL A 28 -11.50 2.53 6.34
N PHE A 29 -10.89 2.12 5.24
CA PHE A 29 -10.85 2.91 4.01
C PHE A 29 -11.96 2.57 3.01
N ALA A 30 -12.46 1.34 3.00
CA ALA A 30 -13.53 0.96 2.09
C ALA A 30 -14.91 1.00 2.79
N TYR A 31 -15.08 0.25 3.89
CA TYR A 31 -16.38 0.14 4.52
C TYR A 31 -16.80 1.41 5.28
N VAL A 32 -16.00 1.88 6.24
CA VAL A 32 -16.31 3.13 6.97
C VAL A 32 -16.37 4.30 6.00
N GLY A 33 -15.45 4.33 5.01
CA GLY A 33 -15.47 5.32 3.94
C GLY A 33 -16.79 5.33 3.17
N SER A 34 -17.34 4.16 2.79
CA SER A 34 -18.60 4.08 2.05
C SER A 34 -19.80 4.52 2.89
N VAL A 35 -19.82 4.21 4.19
CA VAL A 35 -20.86 4.71 5.11
C VAL A 35 -20.80 6.24 5.21
N LEU A 36 -19.61 6.80 5.43
CA LEU A 36 -19.41 8.25 5.51
C LEU A 36 -19.77 8.95 4.19
N TYR A 37 -19.42 8.35 3.05
CA TYR A 37 -19.78 8.87 1.75
C TYR A 37 -21.30 8.97 1.59
N ASN A 38 -22.04 7.91 1.93
CA ASN A 38 -23.49 7.90 1.80
C ASN A 38 -24.20 8.83 2.79
N VAL A 39 -23.75 8.88 4.07
CA VAL A 39 -24.47 9.58 5.13
C VAL A 39 -24.08 11.05 5.24
N VAL A 40 -22.80 11.38 5.04
CA VAL A 40 -22.27 12.72 5.36
C VAL A 40 -21.88 13.47 4.11
N PHE A 41 -21.01 12.87 3.28
CA PHE A 41 -20.33 13.61 2.21
C PHE A 41 -21.18 13.78 0.95
N PHE A 42 -22.10 12.88 0.70
CA PHE A 42 -23.07 13.06 -0.38
C PHE A 42 -23.94 14.30 -0.16
N GLN A 43 -24.39 14.52 1.10
CA GLN A 43 -25.24 15.65 1.46
C GLN A 43 -24.47 16.99 1.58
N LEU A 44 -23.17 16.95 1.78
CA LEU A 44 -22.34 18.14 2.00
C LEU A 44 -21.82 18.78 0.71
N GLU A 45 -22.26 18.31 -0.47
CA GLU A 45 -21.84 18.86 -1.78
C GLU A 45 -20.32 19.10 -1.86
N LEU A 46 -19.53 18.15 -1.37
CA LEU A 46 -18.09 18.27 -1.47
C LEU A 46 -17.70 18.10 -2.94
N ASN A 47 -17.45 19.19 -3.60
CA ASN A 47 -16.94 19.57 -4.92
C ASN A 47 -16.19 18.51 -5.78
N TYR A 48 -16.70 17.28 -5.84
CA TYR A 48 -16.19 16.21 -6.70
C TYR A 48 -17.14 15.89 -7.87
N GLY A 49 -17.80 16.88 -8.40
CA GLY A 49 -18.74 16.72 -9.50
C GLY A 49 -20.20 16.51 -9.03
N MET A 50 -21.14 16.71 -9.92
CA MET A 50 -22.55 16.52 -9.62
C MET A 50 -22.89 15.04 -9.58
N TYR A 51 -23.07 14.50 -8.36
CA TYR A 51 -23.59 13.16 -8.16
C TYR A 51 -25.10 13.16 -8.41
N SER A 52 -25.52 12.73 -9.57
CA SER A 52 -26.94 12.71 -9.96
C SER A 52 -27.64 11.37 -9.69
N ASN A 53 -26.88 10.27 -9.61
CA ASN A 53 -27.43 8.92 -9.52
C ASN A 53 -27.23 8.30 -8.13
N LEU A 54 -28.31 8.21 -7.36
CA LEU A 54 -28.33 7.62 -6.02
C LEU A 54 -28.05 6.13 -6.02
N ASP A 55 -28.41 5.40 -7.09
CA ASP A 55 -28.17 3.96 -7.18
C ASP A 55 -26.66 3.67 -7.23
N TYR A 56 -25.88 4.54 -7.90
CA TYR A 56 -24.43 4.39 -7.92
C TYR A 56 -23.82 4.61 -6.54
N VAL A 57 -24.31 5.58 -5.79
CA VAL A 57 -23.88 5.84 -4.41
C VAL A 57 -24.22 4.66 -3.52
N PHE A 58 -25.45 4.12 -3.64
CA PHE A 58 -25.89 2.93 -2.90
C PHE A 58 -25.02 1.71 -3.24
N ASN A 59 -24.71 1.48 -4.49
CA ASN A 59 -23.81 0.39 -4.94
C ASN A 59 -22.43 0.48 -4.31
N VAL A 60 -21.85 1.69 -4.15
CA VAL A 60 -20.58 1.87 -3.44
C VAL A 60 -20.64 1.31 -2.03
N TRP A 61 -21.72 1.59 -1.30
CA TRP A 61 -21.93 1.06 0.04
C TRP A 61 -22.23 -0.46 0.03
N LEU A 62 -23.07 -0.92 -0.87
CA LEU A 62 -23.48 -2.33 -0.98
C LEU A 62 -22.26 -3.24 -1.19
N TYR A 63 -21.44 -2.97 -2.19
CA TYR A 63 -20.25 -3.79 -2.48
C TYR A 63 -19.19 -3.67 -1.39
N SER A 64 -19.02 -2.49 -0.77
CA SER A 64 -18.13 -2.37 0.39
C SER A 64 -18.60 -3.21 1.57
N SER A 65 -19.92 -3.31 1.78
CA SER A 65 -20.52 -4.13 2.84
C SER A 65 -20.39 -5.62 2.56
N LEU A 66 -20.62 -6.05 1.30
CA LEU A 66 -20.45 -7.44 0.88
C LEU A 66 -19.02 -7.93 1.09
N GLY A 67 -18.00 -7.10 0.86
CA GLY A 67 -16.62 -7.47 1.06
C GLY A 67 -16.26 -7.89 2.50
N ILE A 68 -16.98 -7.36 3.51
CA ILE A 68 -16.80 -7.79 4.92
C ILE A 68 -17.11 -9.28 5.11
N VAL A 69 -17.96 -9.84 4.28
CA VAL A 69 -18.39 -11.25 4.35
C VAL A 69 -17.63 -12.09 3.33
N LEU A 70 -17.54 -11.63 2.09
CA LEU A 70 -17.01 -12.41 0.97
C LEU A 70 -15.48 -12.61 1.05
N ILE A 71 -14.74 -11.60 1.51
CA ILE A 71 -13.29 -11.76 1.69
C ILE A 71 -12.97 -12.84 2.73
N PRO A 72 -13.55 -12.83 3.96
CA PRO A 72 -13.37 -13.94 4.90
C PRO A 72 -13.87 -15.29 4.39
N LEU A 73 -14.92 -15.34 3.56
CA LEU A 73 -15.34 -16.60 2.91
C LEU A 73 -14.28 -17.12 1.96
N GLY A 74 -13.65 -16.26 1.16
CA GLY A 74 -12.50 -16.63 0.34
C GLY A 74 -11.33 -17.19 1.14
N MET A 75 -11.06 -16.61 2.33
CA MET A 75 -10.05 -17.13 3.26
C MET A 75 -10.40 -18.54 3.77
N LEU A 76 -11.69 -18.79 4.10
CA LEU A 76 -12.15 -20.12 4.49
C LEU A 76 -11.99 -21.15 3.39
N ILE A 77 -12.30 -20.79 2.14
CA ILE A 77 -12.08 -21.65 0.98
C ILE A 77 -10.60 -22.04 0.87
N ALA A 78 -9.68 -21.12 1.08
CA ALA A 78 -8.24 -21.42 1.08
C ALA A 78 -7.85 -22.40 2.20
N ASN A 79 -8.37 -22.21 3.43
CA ASN A 79 -8.12 -23.14 4.54
C ASN A 79 -8.61 -24.56 4.24
N LEU A 80 -9.81 -24.69 3.66
CA LEU A 80 -10.36 -25.99 3.28
C LEU A 80 -9.53 -26.66 2.16
N PHE A 81 -9.13 -25.87 1.17
CA PHE A 81 -8.36 -26.38 0.04
C PHE A 81 -7.00 -26.93 0.45
N PHE A 82 -6.28 -26.20 1.30
CA PHE A 82 -4.91 -26.58 1.71
C PHE A 82 -4.86 -27.42 2.98
N LYS A 83 -5.96 -27.66 3.69
CA LYS A 83 -6.06 -28.45 4.90
C LYS A 83 -5.06 -28.03 6.01
N PHE A 84 -4.68 -26.77 6.05
CA PHE A 84 -3.80 -26.26 7.10
C PHE A 84 -4.58 -25.98 8.39
N ASP A 85 -4.01 -26.41 9.53
CA ASP A 85 -4.48 -25.95 10.83
C ASP A 85 -3.90 -24.55 11.14
N ASN A 86 -4.68 -23.53 10.77
CA ASN A 86 -4.28 -22.14 10.96
C ASN A 86 -4.10 -21.77 12.44
N ASN A 87 -4.84 -22.38 13.37
CA ASN A 87 -4.72 -22.11 14.79
C ASN A 87 -3.35 -22.56 15.32
N SER A 88 -2.93 -23.77 14.99
CA SER A 88 -1.60 -24.29 15.33
C SER A 88 -0.48 -23.45 14.72
N LEU A 89 -0.64 -23.00 13.46
CA LEU A 89 0.34 -22.12 12.80
C LEU A 89 0.41 -20.74 13.48
N ASN A 90 -0.74 -20.15 13.82
CA ASN A 90 -0.79 -18.90 14.56
C ASN A 90 -0.13 -19.01 15.94
N GLU A 91 -0.43 -20.05 16.70
CA GLU A 91 0.21 -20.29 17.98
C GLU A 91 1.73 -20.41 17.84
N LYS A 92 2.21 -21.22 16.91
CA LYS A 92 3.65 -21.35 16.65
C LYS A 92 4.30 -20.03 16.25
N PHE A 93 3.65 -19.27 15.37
CA PHE A 93 4.16 -18.01 14.87
C PHE A 93 4.18 -16.92 15.95
N PHE A 94 3.15 -16.84 16.80
CA PHE A 94 3.01 -15.80 17.83
C PHE A 94 3.48 -16.19 19.23
N SER A 95 3.80 -17.47 19.51
CA SER A 95 4.11 -17.96 20.84
C SER A 95 5.35 -17.31 21.48
N LYS A 96 6.36 -16.96 20.69
CA LYS A 96 7.62 -16.44 21.21
C LYS A 96 8.04 -15.15 20.47
N PRO A 97 8.58 -14.15 21.20
CA PRO A 97 9.23 -13.00 20.57
C PRO A 97 10.36 -13.47 19.65
N LEU A 98 10.53 -12.76 18.54
CA LEU A 98 11.65 -13.04 17.66
C LEU A 98 12.95 -12.63 18.35
N LYS A 99 13.83 -13.60 18.55
CA LYS A 99 15.18 -13.35 19.05
C LYS A 99 16.01 -12.65 17.97
N THR A 100 17.12 -12.03 18.37
CA THR A 100 18.12 -11.52 17.42
C THR A 100 18.66 -12.69 16.60
N PHE A 101 18.63 -12.53 15.28
CA PHE A 101 19.11 -13.56 14.36
C PHE A 101 20.60 -13.39 14.13
N ASN A 102 21.32 -14.51 14.00
CA ASN A 102 22.69 -14.47 13.52
C ASN A 102 22.65 -14.17 12.02
N VAL A 103 22.96 -12.91 11.68
CA VAL A 103 23.10 -12.48 10.30
C VAL A 103 24.59 -12.53 9.96
N ASN A 104 24.92 -13.19 8.86
CA ASN A 104 26.30 -13.32 8.40
C ASN A 104 26.82 -12.02 7.74
N LEU A 105 28.14 -11.94 7.54
CA LEU A 105 28.79 -10.81 6.90
C LEU A 105 28.26 -10.55 5.48
N GLY A 106 27.91 -11.62 4.76
CA GLY A 106 27.38 -11.51 3.40
C GLY A 106 26.07 -10.68 3.32
N VAL A 107 25.13 -10.90 4.26
CA VAL A 107 23.90 -10.09 4.31
C VAL A 107 24.22 -8.64 4.66
N LEU A 108 25.15 -8.38 5.59
CA LEU A 108 25.56 -7.01 5.94
C LEU A 108 26.13 -6.29 4.74
N LEU A 109 27.06 -6.91 4.01
CA LEU A 109 27.65 -6.36 2.79
C LEU A 109 26.61 -6.12 1.71
N SER A 110 25.67 -7.07 1.53
CA SER A 110 24.58 -6.90 0.57
C SER A 110 23.70 -5.68 0.90
N ILE A 111 23.38 -5.45 2.18
CA ILE A 111 22.63 -4.26 2.61
C ILE A 111 23.39 -2.99 2.25
N ILE A 112 24.70 -2.92 2.54
CA ILE A 112 25.53 -1.76 2.23
C ILE A 112 25.55 -1.52 0.72
N ILE A 113 25.77 -2.54 -0.10
CA ILE A 113 25.80 -2.45 -1.57
C ILE A 113 24.45 -1.93 -2.08
N ILE A 114 23.33 -2.48 -1.59
CA ILE A 114 21.98 -2.06 -2.03
C ILE A 114 21.73 -0.59 -1.65
N LEU A 115 22.13 -0.13 -0.47
CA LEU A 115 22.00 1.27 -0.08
C LEU A 115 22.89 2.19 -0.92
N LEU A 116 24.09 1.77 -1.30
CA LEU A 116 24.96 2.54 -2.22
C LEU A 116 24.34 2.62 -3.62
N VAL A 117 23.84 1.51 -4.17
CA VAL A 117 23.14 1.49 -5.46
C VAL A 117 21.88 2.36 -5.42
N SER A 118 21.14 2.31 -4.32
CA SER A 118 19.96 3.15 -4.11
C SER A 118 20.32 4.64 -4.09
N SER A 119 21.37 5.02 -3.38
CA SER A 119 21.86 6.40 -3.31
C SER A 119 22.37 6.91 -4.66
N PHE A 120 23.09 6.06 -5.41
CA PHE A 120 23.54 6.39 -6.78
C PHE A 120 22.33 6.54 -7.73
N SER A 121 21.35 5.66 -7.63
CA SER A 121 20.10 5.77 -8.40
C SER A 121 19.34 7.05 -8.09
N LEU A 122 19.33 7.50 -6.83
CA LEU A 122 18.74 8.78 -6.43
C LEU A 122 19.47 9.97 -7.07
N TYR A 123 20.80 9.90 -7.14
CA TYR A 123 21.59 10.94 -7.82
C TYR A 123 21.22 11.02 -9.31
N ILE A 124 21.12 9.88 -10.01
CA ILE A 124 20.69 9.83 -11.42
C ILE A 124 19.24 10.34 -11.56
N TYR A 125 18.34 9.91 -10.68
CA TYR A 125 16.95 10.37 -10.69
C TYR A 125 16.87 11.90 -10.59
N ARG A 126 17.64 12.50 -9.66
CA ARG A 126 17.72 13.94 -9.52
C ARG A 126 18.25 14.63 -10.79
N SER A 127 19.27 14.05 -11.45
CA SER A 127 19.82 14.63 -12.69
C SER A 127 18.83 14.64 -13.85
N ILE A 128 17.86 13.69 -13.86
CA ILE A 128 16.82 13.61 -14.90
C ILE A 128 15.70 14.62 -14.65
N ILE A 129 15.24 14.75 -13.38
CA ILE A 129 14.12 15.66 -13.05
C ILE A 129 14.56 17.10 -12.81
N GLY A 130 15.89 17.35 -12.75
CA GLY A 130 16.46 18.65 -12.41
C GLY A 130 16.48 18.88 -10.90
N GLU A 131 15.43 19.45 -10.35
CA GLU A 131 15.34 19.75 -8.92
C GLU A 131 14.23 18.97 -8.22
N LEU A 132 14.54 18.53 -6.99
CA LEU A 132 13.56 17.81 -6.17
C LEU A 132 12.49 18.79 -5.64
N PRO A 133 11.20 18.46 -5.72
CA PRO A 133 10.09 19.31 -5.26
C PRO A 133 10.27 19.80 -3.82
N ILE A 134 10.86 19.00 -2.92
CA ILE A 134 11.10 19.38 -1.51
C ILE A 134 12.00 20.62 -1.36
N ILE A 135 12.95 20.84 -2.26
CA ILE A 135 13.88 21.98 -2.20
C ILE A 135 13.11 23.28 -2.44
N HIS A 136 12.17 23.26 -3.36
CA HIS A 136 11.34 24.42 -3.73
C HIS A 136 10.32 24.84 -2.67
N VAL A 137 9.96 23.97 -1.76
CA VAL A 137 9.12 24.36 -0.60
C VAL A 137 9.81 25.41 0.26
N PHE A 138 11.11 25.25 0.49
CA PHE A 138 11.88 26.17 1.33
C PHE A 138 12.22 27.49 0.63
N SER A 139 12.10 27.55 -0.70
CA SER A 139 12.27 28.78 -1.48
C SER A 139 10.98 29.59 -1.69
N GLY A 140 9.87 29.18 -1.07
CA GLY A 140 8.59 29.90 -1.16
C GLY A 140 7.90 29.81 -2.53
N THR A 141 8.18 28.74 -3.30
CA THR A 141 7.60 28.52 -4.63
C THR A 141 6.09 28.33 -4.57
N ASN A 142 5.36 28.89 -5.54
CA ASN A 142 3.91 28.79 -5.64
C ASN A 142 3.44 27.34 -5.71
N GLU A 143 2.32 27.03 -5.04
CA GLU A 143 1.70 25.69 -4.97
C GLU A 143 1.41 25.11 -6.36
N ALA A 144 0.97 25.91 -7.33
CA ALA A 144 0.70 25.46 -8.71
C ALA A 144 1.98 24.92 -9.37
N VAL A 145 3.12 25.58 -9.18
CA VAL A 145 4.42 25.15 -9.71
C VAL A 145 4.86 23.86 -9.03
N LEU A 146 4.69 23.75 -7.70
CA LEU A 146 4.99 22.52 -6.95
C LEU A 146 4.12 21.34 -7.41
N ALA A 147 2.86 21.59 -7.79
CA ALA A 147 1.98 20.56 -8.33
C ALA A 147 2.43 20.08 -9.72
N LEU A 148 2.89 20.99 -10.59
CA LEU A 148 3.47 20.63 -11.88
C LEU A 148 4.76 19.84 -11.73
N MET A 149 5.69 20.28 -10.88
CA MET A 149 6.94 19.55 -10.61
C MET A 149 6.68 18.12 -10.10
N ARG A 150 5.65 17.93 -9.24
CA ARG A 150 5.24 16.59 -8.79
C ARG A 150 4.69 15.74 -9.92
N SER A 151 3.92 16.35 -10.82
CA SER A 151 3.39 15.67 -12.01
C SER A 151 4.53 15.25 -12.94
N ASP A 152 5.50 16.11 -13.17
CA ASP A 152 6.64 15.84 -14.04
C ASP A 152 7.55 14.75 -13.46
N ALA A 153 7.82 14.79 -12.16
CA ALA A 153 8.58 13.74 -11.47
C ALA A 153 7.89 12.36 -11.47
N GLY A 154 6.58 12.31 -11.70
CA GLY A 154 5.77 11.09 -11.71
C GLY A 154 5.27 10.70 -13.10
N ASN A 155 4.43 11.51 -13.70
CA ASN A 155 3.68 11.15 -14.91
C ASN A 155 4.44 11.44 -16.21
N ASN A 156 5.27 12.50 -16.21
CA ASN A 156 6.02 12.95 -17.38
C ASN A 156 7.52 12.58 -17.31
N PHE A 157 7.88 11.65 -16.44
CA PHE A 157 9.28 11.24 -16.28
C PHE A 157 9.85 10.66 -17.58
N SER A 158 10.94 11.21 -18.08
CA SER A 158 11.55 10.85 -19.37
C SER A 158 12.32 9.52 -19.40
N GLY A 159 12.14 8.67 -18.38
CA GLY A 159 12.83 7.40 -18.25
C GLY A 159 11.95 6.25 -17.78
N LYS A 160 12.58 5.12 -17.47
CA LYS A 160 11.88 3.96 -16.90
C LYS A 160 11.67 4.15 -15.39
N LEU A 161 10.71 4.97 -14.99
CA LEU A 161 10.43 5.36 -13.60
C LEU A 161 10.29 4.16 -12.63
N HIS A 162 9.78 3.02 -13.11
CA HIS A 162 9.60 1.82 -12.28
C HIS A 162 10.93 1.26 -11.71
N TRP A 163 12.06 1.41 -12.43
CA TRP A 163 13.37 1.04 -11.91
C TRP A 163 13.80 1.95 -10.76
N PHE A 164 13.56 3.25 -10.87
CA PHE A 164 13.89 4.20 -9.79
C PHE A 164 12.98 3.97 -8.57
N LYS A 165 11.68 3.70 -8.76
CA LYS A 165 10.78 3.32 -7.67
C LYS A 165 11.25 2.08 -6.92
N PHE A 166 11.74 1.06 -7.64
CA PHE A 166 12.32 -0.13 -7.04
C PHE A 166 13.65 0.17 -6.34
N LEU A 167 14.64 0.71 -7.06
CA LEU A 167 16.00 0.89 -6.55
C LEU A 167 16.07 1.90 -5.39
N ILE A 168 15.35 3.01 -5.49
CA ILE A 168 15.36 4.06 -4.45
C ILE A 168 14.35 3.71 -3.33
N GLY A 169 13.11 3.37 -3.68
CA GLY A 169 12.00 3.24 -2.74
C GLY A 169 11.88 1.86 -2.13
N ALA A 170 11.49 0.86 -2.92
CA ALA A 170 11.11 -0.45 -2.42
C ALA A 170 12.29 -1.21 -1.79
N SER A 171 13.47 -1.21 -2.45
CA SER A 171 14.65 -1.91 -1.96
C SER A 171 15.14 -1.34 -0.63
N SER A 172 15.22 0.00 -0.49
CA SER A 172 15.65 0.65 0.76
C SER A 172 14.66 0.43 1.90
N LYS A 173 13.35 0.43 1.65
CA LYS A 173 12.33 0.07 2.65
C LYS A 173 12.49 -1.40 3.10
N PHE A 174 12.76 -2.30 2.17
CA PHE A 174 13.01 -3.70 2.52
C PHE A 174 14.27 -3.87 3.36
N MET A 175 15.38 -3.17 3.01
CA MET A 175 16.57 -3.14 3.85
C MET A 175 16.29 -2.55 5.24
N LEU A 176 15.49 -1.51 5.33
CA LEU A 176 15.09 -0.92 6.61
C LEU A 176 14.37 -1.93 7.52
N ILE A 177 13.50 -2.78 6.98
CA ILE A 177 12.83 -3.84 7.75
C ILE A 177 13.87 -4.83 8.30
N ILE A 178 14.81 -5.29 7.47
CA ILE A 178 15.88 -6.22 7.91
C ILE A 178 16.73 -5.59 9.02
N LEU A 179 17.13 -4.33 8.85
CA LEU A 179 17.90 -3.58 9.82
C LEU A 179 17.12 -3.33 11.11
N PHE A 180 15.80 -3.06 11.02
CA PHE A 180 14.94 -2.87 12.18
C PHE A 180 14.96 -4.09 13.12
N PHE A 181 14.89 -5.29 12.59
CA PHE A 181 14.92 -6.51 13.38
C PHE A 181 16.28 -6.76 14.03
N ASN A 182 17.37 -6.23 13.47
CA ASN A 182 18.73 -6.44 13.96
C ASN A 182 19.34 -5.25 14.73
N LYS A 183 18.67 -4.10 14.80
CA LYS A 183 19.21 -2.84 15.38
C LYS A 183 19.70 -2.94 16.83
N ARG A 184 19.28 -3.97 17.55
CA ARG A 184 19.68 -4.22 18.96
C ARG A 184 20.89 -5.13 19.11
N ARG A 185 21.44 -5.63 18.03
CA ARG A 185 22.53 -6.62 18.08
C ARG A 185 23.86 -5.98 18.51
N ASN A 186 24.32 -4.98 17.77
CA ASN A 186 25.55 -4.23 18.05
C ASN A 186 25.48 -2.82 17.47
N PHE A 187 26.55 -2.03 17.67
CA PHE A 187 26.63 -0.64 17.20
C PHE A 187 26.51 -0.53 15.67
N ILE A 188 27.14 -1.41 14.90
CA ILE A 188 27.12 -1.36 13.42
C ILE A 188 25.67 -1.47 12.90
N TRP A 189 24.88 -2.40 13.42
CA TRP A 189 23.48 -2.57 13.01
C TRP A 189 22.61 -1.38 13.41
N LYS A 190 22.86 -0.80 14.58
CA LYS A 190 22.15 0.40 15.03
C LYS A 190 22.51 1.59 14.14
N PHE A 191 23.76 1.77 13.79
CA PHE A 191 24.26 2.85 12.94
C PHE A 191 23.69 2.73 11.51
N LEU A 192 23.78 1.57 10.88
CA LEU A 192 23.19 1.31 9.57
C LEU A 192 21.67 1.49 9.56
N PHE A 193 20.99 1.05 10.63
CA PHE A 193 19.56 1.31 10.77
C PHE A 193 19.26 2.81 10.79
N SER A 194 20.02 3.60 11.54
CA SER A 194 19.83 5.05 11.60
C SER A 194 20.06 5.72 10.25
N ILE A 195 21.15 5.38 9.54
CA ILE A 195 21.43 5.90 8.21
C ILE A 195 20.30 5.53 7.23
N CYS A 196 19.91 4.26 7.21
CA CYS A 196 18.85 3.79 6.33
C CYS A 196 17.50 4.46 6.66
N LEU A 197 17.21 4.67 7.93
CA LEU A 197 15.98 5.37 8.37
C LEU A 197 15.95 6.82 7.88
N PHE A 198 17.04 7.57 8.05
CA PHE A 198 17.13 8.94 7.54
C PHE A 198 17.03 8.99 6.01
N TYR A 199 17.68 8.07 5.32
CA TYR A 199 17.57 7.94 3.87
C TYR A 199 16.14 7.67 3.42
N VAL A 200 15.45 6.68 4.03
CA VAL A 200 14.06 6.35 3.69
C VAL A 200 13.10 7.47 4.07
N LEU A 201 13.34 8.20 5.16
CA LEU A 201 12.59 9.41 5.49
C LEU A 201 12.74 10.47 4.40
N PHE A 202 13.97 10.75 3.97
CA PHE A 202 14.24 11.73 2.91
C PHE A 202 13.51 11.36 1.61
N ILE A 203 13.64 10.13 1.11
CA ILE A 203 12.93 9.70 -0.11
C ILE A 203 11.41 9.70 0.02
N SER A 204 10.89 9.54 1.25
CA SER A 204 9.45 9.59 1.50
C SER A 204 8.87 10.99 1.39
N VAL A 205 9.69 12.03 1.60
CA VAL A 205 9.25 13.45 1.54
C VAL A 205 9.67 14.15 0.25
N MET A 206 10.68 13.68 -0.46
CA MET A 206 11.33 14.38 -1.58
C MET A 206 10.36 14.86 -2.68
N ASN A 207 9.32 14.09 -2.94
CA ASN A 207 8.30 14.40 -3.95
C ASN A 207 7.01 15.00 -3.35
N LEU A 208 7.03 15.43 -2.08
CA LEU A 208 5.91 16.02 -1.35
C LEU A 208 4.64 15.14 -1.32
N ASN A 209 4.80 13.85 -1.50
CA ASN A 209 3.70 12.88 -1.39
C ASN A 209 3.49 12.50 0.08
N LYS A 210 2.22 12.50 0.52
CA LYS A 210 1.86 12.24 1.93
C LYS A 210 1.89 10.76 2.29
N ALA A 211 1.45 9.90 1.37
CA ALA A 211 1.31 8.47 1.61
C ALA A 211 2.63 7.79 2.01
N PRO A 212 3.80 8.06 1.38
CA PRO A 212 5.04 7.36 1.71
C PRO A 212 5.52 7.54 3.16
N ILE A 213 5.25 8.69 3.78
CA ILE A 213 5.61 8.94 5.19
C ILE A 213 4.73 8.11 6.12
N ILE A 214 3.42 8.10 5.86
CA ILE A 214 2.46 7.32 6.65
C ILE A 214 2.78 5.83 6.52
N ASP A 215 3.06 5.37 5.30
CA ASP A 215 3.45 3.99 5.04
C ASP A 215 4.73 3.61 5.80
N LEU A 216 5.74 4.51 5.86
CA LEU A 216 6.96 4.27 6.62
C LEU A 216 6.69 4.12 8.12
N ILE A 217 5.88 5.01 8.70
CA ILE A 217 5.51 4.96 10.11
C ILE A 217 4.78 3.65 10.43
N LEU A 218 3.80 3.29 9.60
CA LEU A 218 3.06 2.04 9.73
C LEU A 218 3.96 0.82 9.56
N LEU A 219 4.90 0.87 8.60
CA LEU A 219 5.88 -0.20 8.36
C LEU A 219 6.72 -0.50 9.62
N LEU A 220 7.27 0.54 10.25
CA LEU A 220 8.05 0.41 11.47
C LEU A 220 7.19 -0.07 12.64
N PHE A 221 5.95 0.40 12.73
CA PHE A 221 4.99 -0.02 13.75
C PHE A 221 4.66 -1.52 13.62
N VAL A 222 4.29 -1.98 12.42
CA VAL A 222 3.98 -3.39 12.16
C VAL A 222 5.20 -4.26 12.40
N SER A 223 6.39 -3.82 11.96
CA SER A 223 7.65 -4.51 12.27
C SER A 223 7.86 -4.66 13.77
N GLY A 224 7.54 -3.63 14.55
CA GLY A 224 7.59 -3.66 16.02
C GLY A 224 6.62 -4.66 16.65
N ILE A 225 5.39 -4.75 16.14
CA ILE A 225 4.39 -5.74 16.58
C ILE A 225 4.88 -7.15 16.27
N ILE A 226 5.31 -7.39 15.05
CA ILE A 226 5.81 -8.72 14.63
C ILE A 226 7.04 -9.13 15.47
N GLN A 227 7.93 -8.18 15.79
CA GLN A 227 9.10 -8.46 16.64
C GLN A 227 8.71 -8.82 18.06
N LYS A 228 7.82 -8.04 18.69
CA LYS A 228 7.43 -8.21 20.10
C LYS A 228 6.32 -9.23 20.31
N LYS A 229 5.58 -9.58 19.25
CA LYS A 229 4.39 -10.44 19.29
C LYS A 229 3.30 -9.92 20.25
N LYS A 230 3.28 -8.62 20.53
CA LYS A 230 2.34 -7.94 21.42
C LYS A 230 1.86 -6.64 20.82
N ILE A 231 0.56 -6.40 20.92
CA ILE A 231 -0.07 -5.15 20.55
C ILE A 231 -0.16 -4.26 21.79
N ASN A 232 0.29 -3.02 21.66
CA ASN A 232 0.11 -2.01 22.70
C ASN A 232 -0.90 -0.96 22.21
N LEU A 233 -2.09 -0.97 22.79
CA LEU A 233 -3.17 -0.04 22.41
C LEU A 233 -2.78 1.42 22.63
N LYS A 234 -2.01 1.75 23.69
CA LYS A 234 -1.50 3.12 23.92
C LYS A 234 -0.59 3.56 22.78
N LEU A 235 0.23 2.64 22.27
CA LEU A 235 1.11 2.91 21.13
C LEU A 235 0.31 3.15 19.84
N ILE A 236 -0.76 2.37 19.60
CA ILE A 236 -1.67 2.57 18.45
C ILE A 236 -2.30 3.94 18.52
N PHE A 237 -2.87 4.30 19.67
CA PHE A 237 -3.50 5.60 19.85
C PHE A 237 -2.52 6.76 19.66
N GLY A 238 -1.34 6.69 20.28
CA GLY A 238 -0.29 7.69 20.10
C GLY A 238 0.15 7.81 18.64
N LEU A 239 0.32 6.68 17.94
CA LEU A 239 0.65 6.67 16.52
C LEU A 239 -0.44 7.33 15.67
N SER A 240 -1.71 7.03 15.94
CA SER A 240 -2.84 7.61 15.19
C SER A 240 -2.87 9.14 15.35
N ILE A 241 -2.64 9.66 16.56
CA ILE A 241 -2.54 11.09 16.82
C ILE A 241 -1.35 11.69 16.07
N THR A 242 -0.19 11.04 16.11
CA THR A 242 1.02 11.52 15.42
C THR A 242 0.80 11.57 13.91
N VAL A 243 0.24 10.52 13.31
CA VAL A 243 -0.06 10.48 11.86
C VAL A 243 -1.06 11.59 11.50
N PHE A 244 -2.09 11.79 12.31
CA PHE A 244 -3.10 12.81 12.07
C PHE A 244 -2.51 14.23 12.16
N PHE A 245 -1.68 14.47 13.17
CA PHE A 245 -0.97 15.74 13.31
C PHE A 245 -0.03 16.01 12.13
N LEU A 246 0.74 15.01 11.70
CA LEU A 246 1.60 15.10 10.51
C LEU A 246 0.80 15.41 9.25
N LEU A 247 -0.39 14.82 9.08
CA LEU A 247 -1.28 15.15 7.96
C LEU A 247 -1.71 16.62 8.00
N ILE A 248 -2.13 17.14 9.15
CA ILE A 248 -2.49 18.55 9.28
C ILE A 248 -1.30 19.44 8.90
N MET A 249 -0.12 19.16 9.44
CA MET A 249 1.10 19.93 9.12
C MET A 249 1.40 19.90 7.62
N MET A 250 1.27 18.75 6.98
CA MET A 250 1.48 18.63 5.54
C MET A 250 0.44 19.41 4.71
N TYR A 251 -0.81 19.48 5.17
CA TYR A 251 -1.83 20.27 4.48
C TYR A 251 -1.59 21.78 4.64
N VAL A 252 -1.18 22.22 5.82
CA VAL A 252 -0.91 23.64 6.09
C VAL A 252 0.34 24.12 5.35
N PHE A 253 1.46 23.40 5.50
CA PHE A 253 2.76 23.87 4.99
C PHE A 253 3.02 23.54 3.52
N PHE A 254 2.51 22.40 3.01
CA PHE A 254 2.87 21.94 1.66
C PHE A 254 1.74 22.05 0.63
N MET A 255 0.54 22.46 1.04
CA MET A 255 -0.61 22.56 0.14
C MET A 255 -1.32 23.91 0.21
N GLY A 256 -0.64 24.95 0.67
CA GLY A 256 -1.17 26.33 0.67
C GLY A 256 -2.52 26.50 1.34
N GLN A 257 -2.87 25.63 2.31
CA GLN A 257 -4.16 25.68 2.99
C GLN A 257 -4.11 26.48 4.30
N ALA A 258 -3.04 27.27 4.49
CA ALA A 258 -2.84 28.06 5.71
C ALA A 258 -3.96 29.07 5.96
N ASP A 259 -4.55 29.62 4.91
CA ASP A 259 -5.63 30.61 4.98
C ASP A 259 -7.01 30.00 5.26
N LYS A 260 -7.13 28.67 5.23
CA LYS A 260 -8.40 27.99 5.49
C LYS A 260 -8.62 27.80 7.00
N ASN A 261 -9.90 27.94 7.39
CA ASN A 261 -10.32 27.58 8.74
C ASN A 261 -9.94 26.11 9.04
N ILE A 262 -9.46 25.86 10.25
CA ILE A 262 -9.03 24.53 10.74
C ILE A 262 -10.12 23.47 10.53
N ILE A 263 -11.40 23.81 10.68
CA ILE A 263 -12.54 22.91 10.44
C ILE A 263 -12.60 22.48 8.96
N ALA A 264 -12.31 23.40 8.04
CA ALA A 264 -12.25 23.08 6.61
C ALA A 264 -11.09 22.13 6.29
N ILE A 265 -9.92 22.34 6.93
CA ILE A 265 -8.77 21.43 6.81
C ILE A 265 -9.13 20.03 7.33
N PHE A 266 -9.79 19.93 8.49
CA PHE A 266 -10.28 18.66 9.03
C PHE A 266 -11.22 17.95 8.05
N LYS A 267 -12.20 18.65 7.46
CA LYS A 267 -13.12 18.09 6.48
C LYS A 267 -12.36 17.53 5.26
N ILE A 268 -11.40 18.29 4.73
CA ILE A 268 -10.58 17.88 3.60
C ILE A 268 -9.77 16.63 3.95
N ILE A 269 -9.09 16.60 5.10
CA ILE A 269 -8.31 15.45 5.54
C ILE A 269 -9.20 14.23 5.73
N PHE A 270 -10.34 14.41 6.39
CA PHE A 270 -11.28 13.33 6.69
C PHE A 270 -11.85 12.72 5.40
N HIS A 271 -12.28 13.56 4.47
CA HIS A 271 -12.70 13.13 3.14
C HIS A 271 -11.58 12.38 2.42
N ARG A 272 -10.35 12.94 2.41
CA ARG A 272 -9.21 12.37 1.71
C ARG A 272 -8.79 11.01 2.28
N VAL A 273 -8.86 10.85 3.60
CA VAL A 273 -8.45 9.61 4.27
C VAL A 273 -9.50 8.51 4.11
N PHE A 274 -10.77 8.83 4.31
CA PHE A 274 -11.81 7.80 4.39
C PHE A 274 -12.62 7.64 3.10
N VAL A 275 -12.88 8.72 2.37
CA VAL A 275 -13.86 8.71 1.28
C VAL A 275 -13.22 8.65 -0.09
N SER A 276 -12.09 9.31 -0.29
CA SER A 276 -11.47 9.46 -1.63
C SER A 276 -11.06 8.14 -2.30
N GLN A 277 -10.95 7.04 -1.55
CA GLN A 277 -10.62 5.73 -2.09
C GLN A 277 -11.80 5.03 -2.76
N ILE A 278 -13.03 5.41 -2.39
CA ILE A 278 -14.25 4.73 -2.85
C ILE A 278 -15.05 5.55 -3.85
N VAL A 279 -14.97 6.89 -3.77
CA VAL A 279 -15.68 7.80 -4.70
C VAL A 279 -15.44 7.47 -6.17
N PRO A 280 -14.22 7.11 -6.62
CA PRO A 280 -14.02 6.80 -8.03
C PRO A 280 -14.84 5.61 -8.54
N PHE A 281 -15.34 4.74 -7.67
CA PHE A 281 -16.24 3.66 -8.08
C PHE A 281 -17.57 4.22 -8.61
N TYR A 282 -18.07 5.35 -8.07
CA TYR A 282 -19.19 6.07 -8.66
C TYR A 282 -18.93 6.41 -10.14
N TRP A 283 -17.76 7.01 -10.41
CA TRP A 283 -17.38 7.41 -11.76
C TRP A 283 -17.16 6.23 -12.71
N TYR A 284 -16.75 5.08 -12.19
CA TYR A 284 -16.68 3.87 -13.02
C TYR A 284 -18.06 3.41 -13.45
N GLN A 285 -19.06 3.47 -12.55
CA GLN A 285 -20.45 3.13 -12.89
C GLN A 285 -21.05 4.12 -13.90
N ASP A 286 -20.81 5.42 -13.68
CA ASP A 286 -21.29 6.48 -14.55
C ASP A 286 -20.71 6.36 -15.96
N MET A 287 -19.41 6.18 -16.06
CA MET A 287 -18.73 5.98 -17.35
C MET A 287 -19.19 4.67 -18.02
N GLN A 288 -19.36 3.59 -17.27
CA GLN A 288 -19.79 2.29 -17.78
C GLN A 288 -21.18 2.35 -18.43
N SER A 289 -22.08 3.23 -17.94
CA SER A 289 -23.40 3.42 -18.54
C SER A 289 -23.33 3.84 -20.03
N SER A 290 -22.24 4.48 -20.44
CA SER A 290 -22.01 4.92 -21.82
C SER A 290 -21.15 3.96 -22.66
N ILE A 291 -20.19 3.24 -22.05
CA ILE A 291 -19.22 2.41 -22.78
C ILE A 291 -19.49 0.90 -22.68
N GLY A 292 -20.37 0.46 -21.76
CA GLY A 292 -20.61 -0.96 -21.49
C GLY A 292 -19.51 -1.60 -20.63
N PHE A 293 -19.65 -2.92 -20.38
CA PHE A 293 -18.65 -3.69 -19.63
C PHE A 293 -17.39 -3.94 -20.45
N LEU A 294 -16.23 -3.85 -19.80
CA LEU A 294 -14.91 -3.87 -20.44
C LEU A 294 -14.39 -5.28 -20.76
N MET A 295 -15.06 -6.33 -20.27
CA MET A 295 -14.74 -7.73 -20.55
C MET A 295 -13.25 -8.11 -20.39
N GLY A 296 -12.56 -7.54 -19.41
CA GLY A 296 -11.15 -7.78 -19.12
C GLY A 296 -10.18 -6.79 -19.75
N SER A 297 -10.63 -5.86 -20.61
CA SER A 297 -9.73 -4.94 -21.30
C SER A 297 -9.04 -3.91 -20.39
N SER A 298 -9.51 -3.68 -19.16
CA SER A 298 -8.79 -2.85 -18.17
C SER A 298 -7.66 -3.61 -17.47
N PHE A 299 -7.58 -4.91 -17.64
CA PHE A 299 -6.55 -5.74 -16.99
C PHE A 299 -5.18 -5.55 -17.67
N PRO A 300 -4.08 -5.71 -16.91
CA PRO A 300 -2.74 -5.57 -17.48
C PRO A 300 -2.53 -6.49 -18.69
N ASN A 301 -2.05 -5.92 -19.78
CA ASN A 301 -1.68 -6.64 -20.99
C ASN A 301 -0.20 -6.39 -21.32
N PRO A 302 0.75 -6.97 -20.55
CA PRO A 302 2.16 -6.73 -20.76
C PRO A 302 2.61 -7.27 -22.12
N GLY A 303 3.23 -6.37 -22.90
CA GLY A 303 3.74 -6.72 -24.23
C GLY A 303 2.65 -6.95 -25.29
N GLY A 304 1.38 -6.67 -25.00
CA GLY A 304 0.28 -6.89 -25.96
C GLY A 304 -0.03 -8.37 -26.22
N PHE A 305 0.27 -9.25 -25.26
CA PHE A 305 0.06 -10.71 -25.41
C PHE A 305 -1.42 -11.10 -25.56
N LEU A 306 -2.32 -10.32 -24.93
CA LEU A 306 -3.75 -10.55 -25.04
C LEU A 306 -4.33 -9.80 -26.26
N PRO A 307 -5.38 -10.32 -26.90
CA PRO A 307 -5.92 -9.77 -28.15
C PRO A 307 -6.80 -8.52 -27.93
N PHE A 308 -6.43 -7.64 -27.00
CA PHE A 308 -7.11 -6.37 -26.75
C PHE A 308 -6.12 -5.27 -26.35
N GLU A 309 -6.46 -4.04 -26.67
CA GLU A 309 -5.75 -2.87 -26.15
C GLU A 309 -6.11 -2.64 -24.69
N ASN A 310 -5.09 -2.27 -23.90
CA ASN A 310 -5.29 -2.00 -22.46
C ASN A 310 -6.11 -0.72 -22.27
N PHE A 311 -7.30 -0.86 -21.72
CA PHE A 311 -8.18 0.25 -21.37
C PHE A 311 -7.78 0.83 -19.99
N GLN A 312 -7.13 1.97 -20.00
CA GLN A 312 -6.66 2.69 -18.81
C GLN A 312 -7.84 3.28 -18.00
N ILE A 313 -8.61 2.42 -17.33
CA ILE A 313 -9.86 2.81 -16.66
C ILE A 313 -9.66 3.95 -15.65
N THR A 314 -8.58 3.96 -14.90
CA THR A 314 -8.30 4.99 -13.89
C THR A 314 -8.09 6.37 -14.51
N THR A 315 -7.41 6.45 -15.65
CA THR A 315 -7.16 7.68 -16.39
C THR A 315 -8.42 8.14 -17.13
N LYS A 316 -9.14 7.21 -17.76
CA LYS A 316 -10.40 7.51 -18.44
C LYS A 316 -11.47 8.02 -17.46
N ALA A 317 -11.58 7.41 -16.28
CA ALA A 317 -12.47 7.89 -15.23
C ALA A 317 -12.08 9.28 -14.70
N PHE A 318 -10.77 9.59 -14.61
CA PHE A 318 -10.32 10.93 -14.28
C PHE A 318 -10.74 11.95 -15.35
N ASN A 319 -10.53 11.62 -16.62
CA ASN A 319 -10.90 12.49 -17.73
C ASN A 319 -12.41 12.73 -17.80
N HIS A 320 -13.20 11.69 -17.51
CA HIS A 320 -14.66 11.77 -17.44
C HIS A 320 -15.15 12.65 -16.26
N ALA A 321 -14.57 12.44 -15.08
CA ALA A 321 -14.97 13.16 -13.86
C ALA A 321 -14.50 14.63 -13.83
N PHE A 322 -13.37 14.96 -14.49
CA PHE A 322 -12.72 16.26 -14.38
C PHE A 322 -12.31 16.86 -15.74
N PRO A 323 -13.24 17.02 -16.71
CA PRO A 323 -12.89 17.52 -18.05
C PRO A 323 -12.24 18.91 -18.04
N ALA A 324 -12.63 19.78 -17.11
CA ALA A 324 -12.02 21.11 -16.96
C ALA A 324 -10.56 21.07 -16.51
N LYS A 325 -10.15 20.06 -15.74
CA LYS A 325 -8.73 19.87 -15.35
C LYS A 325 -7.91 19.29 -16.50
N VAL A 326 -8.51 18.42 -17.28
CA VAL A 326 -7.86 17.84 -18.46
C VAL A 326 -7.59 18.93 -19.52
N SER A 327 -8.50 19.89 -19.72
CA SER A 327 -8.30 20.99 -20.63
C SER A 327 -7.14 21.92 -20.25
N THR A 328 -6.73 21.94 -18.97
CA THR A 328 -5.51 22.66 -18.52
C THR A 328 -4.22 21.84 -18.67
N GLY A 329 -4.27 20.66 -19.32
CA GLY A 329 -3.12 19.78 -19.51
C GLY A 329 -2.80 18.89 -18.30
N LEU A 330 -3.63 18.87 -17.25
CA LEU A 330 -3.40 18.03 -16.08
C LEU A 330 -3.72 16.56 -16.39
N VAL A 331 -2.73 15.71 -16.28
CA VAL A 331 -2.89 14.25 -16.37
C VAL A 331 -3.09 13.68 -14.98
N GLY A 332 -4.20 12.96 -14.78
CA GLY A 332 -4.53 12.36 -13.49
C GLY A 332 -5.04 10.92 -13.60
N SER A 333 -5.25 10.29 -12.46
CA SER A 333 -5.87 8.98 -12.37
C SER A 333 -6.76 8.88 -11.13
N LEU A 334 -7.82 8.07 -11.23
CA LEU A 334 -8.77 7.78 -10.16
C LEU A 334 -8.72 6.28 -9.81
N PRO A 335 -7.67 5.81 -9.12
CA PRO A 335 -7.68 4.46 -8.57
C PRO A 335 -8.75 4.35 -7.49
N THR A 336 -9.34 3.16 -7.38
CA THR A 336 -10.39 2.89 -6.39
C THR A 336 -10.24 1.49 -5.81
N VAL A 337 -11.20 1.08 -4.98
CA VAL A 337 -11.24 -0.24 -4.36
C VAL A 337 -11.16 -1.36 -5.40
N PHE A 338 -10.42 -2.42 -5.08
CA PHE A 338 -10.08 -3.50 -6.01
C PHE A 338 -11.27 -4.13 -6.74
N TYR A 339 -12.42 -4.26 -6.09
CA TYR A 339 -13.61 -4.86 -6.69
C TYR A 339 -14.29 -3.98 -7.74
N ALA A 340 -14.02 -2.67 -7.73
CA ALA A 340 -14.59 -1.75 -8.70
C ALA A 340 -14.04 -1.97 -10.13
N ASP A 341 -12.75 -2.31 -10.24
CA ASP A 341 -12.15 -2.66 -11.53
C ASP A 341 -12.77 -3.96 -12.10
N TRP A 342 -12.98 -4.96 -11.24
CA TRP A 342 -13.67 -6.18 -11.63
C TRP A 342 -15.14 -5.94 -11.97
N TRP A 343 -15.79 -5.04 -11.25
CA TRP A 343 -17.15 -4.63 -11.55
C TRP A 343 -17.24 -3.94 -12.92
N ALA A 344 -16.31 -3.06 -13.24
CA ALA A 344 -16.27 -2.40 -14.55
C ALA A 344 -16.06 -3.39 -15.71
N ASN A 345 -15.41 -4.50 -15.47
CA ASN A 345 -15.22 -5.56 -16.47
C ASN A 345 -16.40 -6.53 -16.57
N PHE A 346 -16.95 -7.00 -15.45
CA PHE A 346 -17.88 -8.15 -15.41
C PHE A 346 -19.12 -7.90 -14.55
N GLY A 347 -19.42 -6.65 -14.20
CA GLY A 347 -20.56 -6.29 -13.38
C GLY A 347 -20.51 -6.87 -11.96
N ALA A 348 -21.68 -7.14 -11.40
CA ALA A 348 -21.84 -7.67 -10.05
C ALA A 348 -21.08 -9.00 -9.84
N PHE A 349 -21.10 -9.88 -10.85
CA PHE A 349 -20.37 -11.15 -10.78
C PHE A 349 -18.86 -10.91 -10.58
N GLY A 350 -18.27 -10.01 -11.36
CA GLY A 350 -16.86 -9.66 -11.23
C GLY A 350 -16.51 -9.15 -9.83
N ALA A 351 -17.31 -8.22 -9.29
CA ALA A 351 -17.09 -7.69 -7.95
C ALA A 351 -17.12 -8.79 -6.87
N ILE A 352 -18.13 -9.67 -6.89
CA ILE A 352 -18.28 -10.77 -5.93
C ILE A 352 -17.12 -11.76 -6.06
N PHE A 353 -16.82 -12.19 -7.29
CA PHE A 353 -15.72 -13.12 -7.55
C PHE A 353 -14.38 -12.55 -7.09
N SER A 354 -14.11 -11.28 -7.35
CA SER A 354 -12.88 -10.62 -6.93
C SER A 354 -12.66 -10.62 -5.43
N MET A 355 -13.73 -10.43 -4.64
CA MET A 355 -13.64 -10.45 -3.17
C MET A 355 -13.31 -11.83 -2.63
N LEU A 356 -13.93 -12.89 -3.19
CA LEU A 356 -13.64 -14.28 -2.83
C LEU A 356 -12.19 -14.64 -3.22
N LEU A 357 -11.80 -14.32 -4.45
CA LEU A 357 -10.47 -14.62 -4.96
C LEU A 357 -9.38 -13.90 -4.16
N LEU A 358 -9.58 -12.62 -3.84
CA LEU A 358 -8.61 -11.88 -3.03
C LEU A 358 -8.50 -12.48 -1.62
N GLY A 359 -9.63 -12.81 -0.98
CA GLY A 359 -9.61 -13.50 0.31
C GLY A 359 -8.83 -14.80 0.28
N PHE A 360 -9.02 -15.60 -0.80
CA PHE A 360 -8.25 -16.82 -1.02
C PHE A 360 -6.75 -16.55 -1.15
N ILE A 361 -6.35 -15.58 -1.97
CA ILE A 361 -4.93 -15.21 -2.18
C ILE A 361 -4.29 -14.74 -0.87
N LEU A 362 -4.95 -13.86 -0.12
CA LEU A 362 -4.45 -13.35 1.16
C LEU A 362 -4.16 -14.47 2.15
N GLN A 363 -5.11 -15.40 2.28
CA GLN A 363 -4.98 -16.53 3.20
C GLN A 363 -3.92 -17.54 2.73
N PHE A 364 -3.87 -17.83 1.44
CA PHE A 364 -2.86 -18.71 0.85
C PHE A 364 -1.43 -18.19 1.12
N LEU A 365 -1.18 -16.91 0.85
CA LEU A 365 0.11 -16.28 1.12
C LEU A 365 0.45 -16.34 2.62
N ASP A 366 -0.52 -16.04 3.48
CA ASP A 366 -0.33 -16.06 4.93
C ASP A 366 0.05 -17.45 5.45
N LEU A 367 -0.64 -18.49 5.00
CA LEU A 367 -0.36 -19.88 5.38
C LEU A 367 1.03 -20.33 4.95
N ILE A 368 1.40 -20.08 3.69
CA ILE A 368 2.72 -20.47 3.16
C ILE A 368 3.82 -19.76 3.95
N PHE A 369 3.74 -18.44 4.09
CA PHE A 369 4.82 -17.69 4.74
C PHE A 369 4.90 -17.91 6.23
N LYS A 370 3.79 -18.11 6.93
CA LYS A 370 3.81 -18.51 8.36
C LYS A 370 4.45 -19.89 8.55
N SER A 371 4.09 -20.87 7.72
CA SER A 371 4.72 -22.19 7.76
C SER A 371 6.22 -22.08 7.55
N TYR A 372 6.64 -21.33 6.52
CA TYR A 372 8.04 -21.15 6.21
C TYR A 372 8.82 -20.42 7.31
N VAL A 373 8.29 -19.33 7.83
CA VAL A 373 8.89 -18.54 8.93
C VAL A 373 8.97 -19.32 10.23
N SER A 374 7.98 -20.18 10.54
CA SER A 374 7.98 -20.97 11.75
C SER A 374 9.10 -22.03 11.77
N ILE A 375 9.51 -22.52 10.61
CA ILE A 375 10.56 -23.54 10.43
C ILE A 375 11.94 -22.87 10.35
N ASN A 376 12.04 -21.77 9.61
CA ASN A 376 13.31 -21.11 9.30
C ASN A 376 13.66 -20.02 10.32
N LYS A 377 14.87 -20.09 10.86
CA LYS A 377 15.39 -19.11 11.83
C LYS A 377 16.05 -17.89 11.16
N SER A 378 15.88 -17.70 9.84
CA SER A 378 16.42 -16.55 9.11
C SER A 378 15.52 -15.32 9.26
N ILE A 379 16.13 -14.13 9.31
CA ILE A 379 15.42 -12.85 9.38
C ILE A 379 14.76 -12.47 8.06
N ILE A 380 15.31 -12.93 6.94
CA ILE A 380 14.86 -12.53 5.60
C ILE A 380 13.40 -12.93 5.33
N PRO A 381 12.96 -14.18 5.60
CA PRO A 381 11.55 -14.54 5.48
C PRO A 381 10.60 -13.69 6.33
N ILE A 382 11.03 -13.30 7.53
CA ILE A 382 10.23 -12.45 8.43
C ILE A 382 10.12 -11.03 7.86
N ALA A 383 11.23 -10.47 7.39
CA ALA A 383 11.24 -9.16 6.75
C ALA A 383 10.37 -9.15 5.48
N TYR A 384 10.43 -10.23 4.70
CA TYR A 384 9.60 -10.39 3.52
C TYR A 384 8.12 -10.56 3.87
N TYR A 385 7.79 -11.28 4.94
CA TYR A 385 6.41 -11.38 5.44
C TYR A 385 5.84 -9.99 5.80
N VAL A 386 6.61 -9.15 6.50
CA VAL A 386 6.21 -7.76 6.78
C VAL A 386 6.04 -6.96 5.50
N TYR A 387 6.96 -7.09 4.55
CA TYR A 387 6.83 -6.46 3.23
C TYR A 387 5.55 -6.88 2.53
N LEU A 388 5.23 -8.18 2.52
CA LEU A 388 3.99 -8.71 1.93
C LEU A 388 2.72 -8.16 2.58
N MET A 389 2.72 -7.98 3.91
CA MET A 389 1.57 -7.35 4.59
C MET A 389 1.28 -5.96 4.02
N PHE A 390 2.33 -5.16 3.82
CA PHE A 390 2.18 -3.83 3.22
C PHE A 390 1.83 -3.88 1.76
N PHE A 391 2.52 -4.71 1.01
CA PHE A 391 2.28 -4.89 -0.42
C PHE A 391 0.83 -5.31 -0.69
N MET A 392 0.33 -6.35 -0.01
CA MET A 392 -1.05 -6.81 -0.17
C MET A 392 -2.07 -5.76 0.28
N SER A 393 -1.75 -5.00 1.34
CA SER A 393 -2.66 -3.99 1.88
C SER A 393 -2.89 -2.79 0.94
N LYS A 394 -2.03 -2.54 -0.06
CA LYS A 394 -2.25 -1.48 -1.07
C LYS A 394 -3.46 -1.77 -1.96
N TYR A 395 -3.77 -3.06 -2.14
CA TYR A 395 -4.91 -3.48 -2.97
C TYR A 395 -6.29 -3.18 -2.38
N VAL A 396 -6.37 -2.61 -1.20
CA VAL A 396 -7.62 -2.01 -0.71
C VAL A 396 -8.08 -0.87 -1.62
N GLY A 397 -7.15 -0.06 -2.13
CA GLY A 397 -7.43 1.13 -2.94
C GLY A 397 -6.97 1.04 -4.40
N THR A 398 -6.68 -0.16 -4.90
CA THR A 398 -6.29 -0.37 -6.31
C THR A 398 -6.54 -1.81 -6.72
N SER A 399 -6.61 -2.07 -8.03
CA SER A 399 -6.79 -3.43 -8.57
C SER A 399 -5.60 -4.33 -8.25
N TYR A 400 -5.86 -5.60 -7.95
CA TYR A 400 -4.84 -6.62 -7.69
C TYR A 400 -4.57 -7.54 -8.88
N VAL A 401 -5.27 -7.36 -9.99
CA VAL A 401 -5.15 -8.25 -11.17
C VAL A 401 -3.72 -8.27 -11.71
N GLY A 402 -3.02 -7.14 -11.60
CA GLY A 402 -1.62 -7.02 -12.02
C GLY A 402 -0.58 -7.50 -11.01
N ILE A 403 -0.95 -8.21 -9.93
CA ILE A 403 -0.02 -8.56 -8.85
C ILE A 403 1.24 -9.30 -9.34
N LEU A 404 1.07 -10.23 -10.27
CA LEU A 404 2.19 -11.02 -10.82
C LEU A 404 3.06 -10.20 -11.78
N PHE A 405 2.55 -9.10 -12.30
CA PHE A 405 3.26 -8.16 -13.19
C PHE A 405 3.71 -6.89 -12.46
N ASP A 406 3.44 -6.79 -11.14
CA ASP A 406 3.93 -5.67 -10.36
C ASP A 406 5.45 -5.76 -10.22
N PHE A 407 6.12 -4.82 -10.88
CA PHE A 407 7.57 -4.80 -11.00
C PHE A 407 8.29 -4.74 -9.64
N GLU A 408 7.75 -3.95 -8.69
CA GLU A 408 8.32 -3.85 -7.36
C GLU A 408 8.18 -5.19 -6.60
N PHE A 409 7.02 -5.83 -6.71
CA PHE A 409 6.76 -7.12 -6.07
C PHE A 409 7.69 -8.20 -6.57
N VAL A 410 7.83 -8.33 -7.89
CA VAL A 410 8.69 -9.35 -8.51
C VAL A 410 10.15 -9.15 -8.10
N LEU A 411 10.67 -7.92 -8.21
CA LEU A 411 12.06 -7.65 -7.88
C LEU A 411 12.38 -7.76 -6.39
N ILE A 412 11.48 -7.34 -5.49
CA ILE A 412 11.68 -7.54 -4.04
C ILE A 412 11.61 -9.02 -3.69
N SER A 413 10.75 -9.80 -4.37
CA SER A 413 10.69 -11.25 -4.17
C SER A 413 12.00 -11.92 -4.57
N ILE A 414 12.54 -11.57 -5.74
CA ILE A 414 13.85 -12.05 -6.21
C ILE A 414 14.95 -11.64 -5.22
N LEU A 415 14.96 -10.37 -4.81
CA LEU A 415 15.94 -9.86 -3.85
C LEU A 415 15.87 -10.59 -2.50
N ALA A 416 14.67 -10.87 -2.00
CA ALA A 416 14.47 -11.63 -0.78
C ALA A 416 15.01 -13.05 -0.90
N VAL A 417 14.79 -13.73 -2.03
CA VAL A 417 15.34 -15.06 -2.32
C VAL A 417 16.88 -15.02 -2.35
N ILE A 418 17.48 -14.07 -3.06
CA ILE A 418 18.94 -13.91 -3.12
C ILE A 418 19.52 -13.70 -1.71
N LEU A 419 18.97 -12.76 -0.95
CA LEU A 419 19.43 -12.49 0.43
C LEU A 419 19.21 -13.69 1.35
N TYR A 420 18.15 -14.45 1.15
CA TYR A 420 17.92 -15.68 1.91
C TYR A 420 19.02 -16.71 1.63
N PHE A 421 19.37 -16.96 0.38
CA PHE A 421 20.49 -17.85 0.03
C PHE A 421 21.82 -17.35 0.62
N ILE A 422 22.13 -16.06 0.48
CA ILE A 422 23.32 -15.47 1.11
C ILE A 422 23.32 -15.69 2.63
N SER A 423 22.15 -15.62 3.28
CA SER A 423 22.03 -15.82 4.74
C SER A 423 22.31 -17.25 5.19
N ILE A 424 22.13 -18.23 4.33
CA ILE A 424 22.36 -19.65 4.62
C ILE A 424 23.83 -20.02 4.46
N PHE A 425 24.53 -19.43 3.48
CA PHE A 425 25.96 -19.68 3.30
C PHE A 425 26.74 -19.23 4.55
N LYS A 426 27.56 -20.14 5.11
CA LYS A 426 28.41 -19.86 6.27
C LYS A 426 29.59 -18.94 5.86
N PHE A 427 29.33 -17.67 5.62
CA PHE A 427 30.38 -16.67 5.73
C PHE A 427 30.71 -16.49 7.21
N ASN A 428 32.01 -16.42 7.57
CA ASN A 428 32.47 -16.30 8.96
C ASN A 428 31.59 -15.31 9.74
N SER A 429 31.05 -15.78 10.87
CA SER A 429 30.25 -14.92 11.73
C SER A 429 31.12 -13.81 12.30
N ILE A 430 30.74 -12.57 12.07
CA ILE A 430 31.30 -11.45 12.84
C ILE A 430 30.82 -11.65 14.29
N LYS A 431 31.77 -12.00 15.17
CA LYS A 431 31.57 -12.06 16.63
C LYS A 431 31.37 -10.66 17.21
#